data_0fe8c699ef91d988e40084ee8ed4fa48
#
_entry.id   0fe8c699ef91d988e40084ee8ed4fa48
#
_cell.length_a   1.000
_cell.length_b   1.000
_cell.length_c   1.000
_cell.angle_alpha   90.00
_cell.angle_beta   90.00
_cell.angle_gamma   90.00
#
_symmetry.space_group_name_H-M   'P 1'
#
loop_
_entity.id
_entity.type
_entity.pdbx_description
1 polymer ?
#
loop_
_entity_poly.entity_id
_entity_poly.type
_entity_poly.pdbx_seq_one_letter_code
_entity_poly.pdbx_strand_id
1 'polypeptide(L)'
;LASRDAAWMGKVYNFLGMTVGTILSNQPNDQKQAAYAADITYGTNNEFGFDYLRDNMEYETGARRQRGLFFAIVDEVDSILIDEARTPLIISGPAEGSTDIYVAIDKIPDMLVRQKQEKGEGDYWVDEKQHTVQLSEAGHEKVEKIMVDMGLLPAGQSLYSPSNIMLLHYLNAALRAHTLFVKDQHYVVQNGEVIIVDEFTGRLMKGRRWSDGLHQAVEAKEGVEIQQENQTFASITFQNYFRMYKKLSGMTGTAKTEATEFTEIYGLNIVTVPTNRPVIRKDYPDAIYKTINGKYNAVIKQVMECHKNGQPVLVGTVSVEKSETLAKMLQKYTRDFNVLNAKNHEREAEIVAQAGKKGAITIATNMAGRGTDIMLGGNAEYMAKAQMRKEHFCEKLLNPEKPEEALPAAVELLLIEADGHGETADANILAVRKRFDELYAQYKPLTEAEAEEVRAAGGLFIIG
;
A
#
# COMPACT_ATOMS: atom_id res chain seq x y z
N LEU A 1 13.36 0.11 -2.81
CA LEU A 1 13.68 -0.67 -4.03
C LEU A 1 14.27 0.24 -5.12
N ALA A 2 13.56 1.29 -5.55
CA ALA A 2 14.02 2.15 -6.65
C ALA A 2 15.45 2.71 -6.45
N SER A 3 15.75 3.25 -5.26
CA SER A 3 17.09 3.77 -4.94
C SER A 3 18.16 2.69 -4.94
N ARG A 4 17.85 1.51 -4.39
CA ARG A 4 18.76 0.36 -4.38
C ARG A 4 19.09 -0.09 -5.81
N ASP A 5 18.07 -0.27 -6.62
CA ASP A 5 18.22 -0.78 -7.98
C ASP A 5 18.91 0.25 -8.89
N ALA A 6 18.60 1.55 -8.70
CA ALA A 6 19.30 2.64 -9.37
C ALA A 6 20.79 2.68 -9.01
N ALA A 7 21.14 2.52 -7.74
CA ALA A 7 22.52 2.49 -7.29
C ALA A 7 23.27 1.26 -7.81
N TRP A 8 22.63 0.11 -7.81
CA TRP A 8 23.23 -1.15 -8.28
C TRP A 8 23.45 -1.16 -9.79
N MET A 9 22.41 -0.94 -10.57
CA MET A 9 22.50 -0.92 -12.02
C MET A 9 23.18 0.34 -12.56
N GLY A 10 23.17 1.41 -11.79
CA GLY A 10 23.84 2.67 -12.12
C GLY A 10 25.32 2.51 -12.38
N LYS A 11 25.99 1.54 -11.76
CA LYS A 11 27.40 1.23 -12.03
C LYS A 11 27.62 0.83 -13.50
N VAL A 12 26.71 0.03 -14.06
CA VAL A 12 26.77 -0.38 -15.48
C VAL A 12 26.45 0.80 -16.39
N TYR A 13 25.40 1.55 -16.09
CA TYR A 13 25.00 2.69 -16.92
C TYR A 13 26.04 3.80 -16.92
N ASN A 14 26.59 4.14 -15.76
CA ASN A 14 27.66 5.14 -15.65
C ASN A 14 28.94 4.73 -16.40
N PHE A 15 29.27 3.43 -16.34
CA PHE A 15 30.40 2.89 -17.15
C PHE A 15 30.17 3.08 -18.65
N LEU A 16 28.91 3.02 -19.10
CA LEU A 16 28.52 3.28 -20.48
C LEU A 16 28.36 4.79 -20.80
N GLY A 17 28.67 5.67 -19.86
CA GLY A 17 28.56 7.12 -20.02
C GLY A 17 27.14 7.69 -19.87
N MET A 18 26.20 6.91 -19.32
CA MET A 18 24.80 7.34 -19.07
C MET A 18 24.61 7.82 -17.64
N THR A 19 23.74 8.80 -17.46
CA THR A 19 23.36 9.33 -16.14
C THR A 19 22.13 8.63 -15.60
N VAL A 20 22.08 8.47 -14.29
CA VAL A 20 20.96 7.81 -13.57
C VAL A 20 20.41 8.73 -12.51
N GLY A 21 19.09 8.93 -12.49
CA GLY A 21 18.36 9.65 -11.47
C GLY A 21 17.33 8.77 -10.78
N THR A 22 16.96 9.13 -9.56
CA THR A 22 15.92 8.44 -8.80
C THR A 22 14.92 9.46 -8.29
N ILE A 23 13.63 9.19 -8.47
CA ILE A 23 12.53 9.98 -7.89
C ILE A 23 11.99 9.28 -6.66
N LEU A 24 11.76 10.07 -5.61
CA LEU A 24 11.27 9.61 -4.32
C LEU A 24 10.10 10.47 -3.85
N SER A 25 9.32 9.93 -2.92
CA SER A 25 8.27 10.68 -2.24
C SER A 25 8.86 11.86 -1.46
N ASN A 26 8.15 12.99 -1.42
CA ASN A 26 8.54 14.21 -0.69
C ASN A 26 9.89 14.81 -1.11
N GLN A 27 10.39 14.49 -2.27
CA GLN A 27 11.61 15.05 -2.82
C GLN A 27 11.34 16.49 -3.34
N PRO A 28 12.25 17.46 -3.10
CA PRO A 28 12.14 18.81 -3.64
C PRO A 28 12.05 18.84 -5.16
N ASN A 29 11.36 19.86 -5.71
CA ASN A 29 11.09 19.94 -7.13
C ASN A 29 12.36 20.02 -8.00
N ASP A 30 13.35 20.78 -7.56
CA ASP A 30 14.66 20.90 -8.23
C ASP A 30 15.39 19.56 -8.33
N GLN A 31 15.35 18.75 -7.27
CA GLN A 31 15.93 17.41 -7.26
C GLN A 31 15.15 16.45 -8.18
N LYS A 32 13.82 16.54 -8.21
CA LYS A 32 13.02 15.77 -9.15
C LYS A 32 13.31 16.15 -10.60
N GLN A 33 13.40 17.44 -10.91
CA GLN A 33 13.79 17.92 -12.23
C GLN A 33 15.16 17.38 -12.66
N ALA A 34 16.14 17.41 -11.78
CA ALA A 34 17.47 16.85 -12.05
C ALA A 34 17.41 15.34 -12.30
N ALA A 35 16.62 14.60 -11.52
CA ALA A 35 16.44 13.17 -11.69
C ALA A 35 15.77 12.82 -13.03
N TYR A 36 14.75 13.56 -13.43
CA TYR A 36 14.08 13.37 -14.73
C TYR A 36 14.93 13.82 -15.92
N ALA A 37 15.89 14.72 -15.72
CA ALA A 37 16.84 15.15 -16.74
C ALA A 37 17.94 14.10 -17.02
N ALA A 38 18.13 13.12 -16.13
CA ALA A 38 19.05 12.02 -16.33
C ALA A 38 18.62 11.14 -17.52
N ASP A 39 19.57 10.40 -18.11
CA ASP A 39 19.28 9.49 -19.22
C ASP A 39 18.31 8.38 -18.80
N ILE A 40 18.48 7.87 -17.57
CA ILE A 40 17.63 6.83 -16.98
C ILE A 40 17.10 7.33 -15.64
N THR A 41 15.79 7.22 -15.44
CA THR A 41 15.14 7.61 -14.20
C THR A 41 14.42 6.41 -13.58
N TYR A 42 14.78 6.09 -12.34
CA TYR A 42 14.13 5.06 -11.51
C TYR A 42 13.11 5.69 -10.59
N GLY A 43 12.00 4.99 -10.37
CA GLY A 43 10.97 5.40 -9.43
C GLY A 43 9.86 4.36 -9.33
N THR A 44 8.96 4.54 -8.37
CA THR A 44 7.74 3.74 -8.30
C THR A 44 6.71 4.24 -9.31
N ASN A 45 5.83 3.35 -9.78
CA ASN A 45 4.72 3.70 -10.66
C ASN A 45 3.87 4.86 -10.12
N ASN A 46 3.61 4.87 -8.79
CA ASN A 46 2.86 5.92 -8.12
C ASN A 46 3.55 7.29 -8.27
N GLU A 47 4.85 7.38 -8.01
CA GLU A 47 5.58 8.65 -8.08
C GLU A 47 5.59 9.23 -9.50
N PHE A 48 5.77 8.40 -10.52
CA PHE A 48 5.68 8.84 -11.92
C PHE A 48 4.29 9.37 -12.25
N GLY A 49 3.25 8.65 -11.86
CA GLY A 49 1.87 9.06 -12.11
C GLY A 49 1.47 10.33 -11.34
N PHE A 50 1.86 10.46 -10.09
CA PHE A 50 1.61 11.67 -9.31
C PHE A 50 2.40 12.87 -9.81
N ASP A 51 3.64 12.70 -10.24
CA ASP A 51 4.41 13.78 -10.83
C ASP A 51 3.80 14.25 -12.16
N TYR A 52 3.26 13.34 -12.96
CA TYR A 52 2.49 13.69 -14.15
C TYR A 52 1.26 14.54 -13.79
N LEU A 53 0.51 14.17 -12.78
CA LEU A 53 -0.66 14.96 -12.33
C LEU A 53 -0.22 16.34 -11.81
N ARG A 54 0.86 16.40 -11.01
CA ARG A 54 1.40 17.67 -10.49
C ARG A 54 1.86 18.59 -11.63
N ASP A 55 2.53 18.03 -12.64
CA ASP A 55 2.99 18.80 -13.81
C ASP A 55 1.84 19.39 -14.62
N ASN A 56 0.70 18.70 -14.68
CA ASN A 56 -0.51 19.21 -15.33
C ASN A 56 -1.27 20.26 -14.50
N MET A 57 -0.91 20.45 -13.23
CA MET A 57 -1.44 21.47 -12.36
C MET A 57 -0.54 22.70 -12.26
N GLU A 58 0.66 22.66 -12.82
CA GLU A 58 1.61 23.79 -12.78
C GLU A 58 1.17 24.92 -13.72
N TYR A 59 1.32 26.16 -13.26
CA TYR A 59 1.00 27.37 -14.04
C TYR A 59 2.12 27.75 -15.02
N GLU A 60 3.37 27.32 -14.74
CA GLU A 60 4.53 27.65 -15.56
C GLU A 60 5.20 26.37 -16.07
N THR A 61 5.60 26.38 -17.34
CA THR A 61 6.30 25.23 -17.96
C THR A 61 7.63 24.91 -17.28
N GLY A 62 8.33 25.91 -16.77
CA GLY A 62 9.59 25.74 -16.04
C GLY A 62 9.47 25.04 -14.69
N ALA A 63 8.26 24.99 -14.12
CA ALA A 63 7.99 24.30 -12.86
C ALA A 63 7.70 22.79 -13.04
N ARG A 64 7.51 22.33 -14.26
CA ARG A 64 7.29 20.91 -14.55
C ARG A 64 8.50 20.06 -14.19
N ARG A 65 8.24 18.87 -13.68
CA ARG A 65 9.27 17.91 -13.22
C ARG A 65 9.72 16.99 -14.32
N GLN A 66 8.75 16.41 -15.05
CA GLN A 66 9.01 15.40 -16.08
C GLN A 66 9.42 16.05 -17.41
N ARG A 67 10.30 15.36 -18.12
CA ARG A 67 10.49 15.53 -19.55
C ARG A 67 9.47 14.69 -20.35
N GLY A 68 9.56 14.61 -21.65
CA GLY A 68 8.63 13.84 -22.48
C GLY A 68 8.57 12.35 -22.10
N LEU A 69 7.41 11.74 -22.34
CA LEU A 69 7.15 10.32 -22.09
C LEU A 69 7.59 9.49 -23.30
N PHE A 70 8.89 9.17 -23.35
CA PHE A 70 9.46 8.48 -24.52
C PHE A 70 9.46 6.96 -24.34
N PHE A 71 10.11 6.43 -23.31
CA PHE A 71 10.22 5.00 -23.08
C PHE A 71 10.06 4.67 -21.59
N ALA A 72 9.20 3.70 -21.28
CA ALA A 72 9.07 3.12 -19.96
C ALA A 72 9.31 1.62 -19.99
N ILE A 73 10.06 1.14 -19.00
CA ILE A 73 10.22 -0.29 -18.69
C ILE A 73 9.57 -0.52 -17.33
N VAL A 74 8.53 -1.34 -17.30
CA VAL A 74 7.71 -1.59 -16.12
C VAL A 74 8.04 -2.97 -15.56
N ASP A 75 8.56 -3.00 -14.33
CA ASP A 75 8.73 -4.25 -13.60
C ASP A 75 7.41 -4.69 -12.97
N GLU A 76 7.20 -6.00 -12.82
CA GLU A 76 5.92 -6.58 -12.38
C GLU A 76 4.74 -6.02 -13.20
N VAL A 77 4.91 -6.04 -14.51
CA VAL A 77 4.06 -5.34 -15.48
C VAL A 77 2.60 -5.79 -15.47
N ASP A 78 2.32 -7.05 -15.14
CA ASP A 78 0.97 -7.59 -14.99
C ASP A 78 0.24 -6.98 -13.80
N SER A 79 0.88 -6.83 -12.66
CA SER A 79 0.29 -6.14 -11.49
C SER A 79 -0.10 -4.70 -11.82
N ILE A 80 0.76 -3.96 -12.49
CA ILE A 80 0.57 -2.52 -12.73
C ILE A 80 -0.39 -2.26 -13.89
N LEU A 81 -0.21 -2.98 -15.00
CA LEU A 81 -0.93 -2.71 -16.25
C LEU A 81 -2.20 -3.54 -16.43
N ILE A 82 -2.39 -4.61 -15.66
CA ILE A 82 -3.60 -5.45 -15.69
C ILE A 82 -4.36 -5.34 -14.38
N ASP A 83 -3.81 -5.84 -13.26
CA ASP A 83 -4.52 -5.92 -11.98
C ASP A 83 -4.92 -4.54 -11.44
N GLU A 84 -3.98 -3.60 -11.43
CA GLU A 84 -4.18 -2.23 -10.92
C GLU A 84 -4.43 -1.20 -12.03
N ALA A 85 -4.61 -1.64 -13.28
CA ALA A 85 -4.72 -0.78 -14.45
C ALA A 85 -5.75 0.35 -14.30
N ARG A 86 -6.90 0.06 -13.69
CA ARG A 86 -8.01 0.98 -13.50
C ARG A 86 -7.99 1.70 -12.16
N THR A 87 -7.01 1.46 -11.33
CA THR A 87 -6.83 2.17 -10.05
C THR A 87 -6.47 3.62 -10.33
N PRO A 88 -7.27 4.60 -9.87
CA PRO A 88 -6.98 5.99 -10.11
C PRO A 88 -5.94 6.51 -9.13
N LEU A 89 -4.99 7.28 -9.64
CA LEU A 89 -4.19 8.23 -8.86
C LEU A 89 -4.97 9.53 -8.78
N ILE A 90 -5.15 10.08 -7.59
CA ILE A 90 -6.00 11.24 -7.35
C ILE A 90 -5.23 12.27 -6.54
N ILE A 91 -5.23 13.52 -7.01
CA ILE A 91 -4.84 14.69 -6.21
C ILE A 91 -6.11 15.45 -5.86
N SER A 92 -6.36 15.61 -4.57
CA SER A 92 -7.49 16.34 -4.04
C SER A 92 -7.04 17.40 -3.05
N GLY A 93 -7.86 18.39 -2.84
CA GLY A 93 -7.66 19.43 -1.84
C GLY A 93 -9.00 20.01 -1.39
N PRO A 94 -8.99 20.92 -0.42
CA PRO A 94 -10.20 21.50 0.12
C PRO A 94 -10.99 22.22 -0.98
N ALA A 95 -12.29 21.96 -1.04
CA ALA A 95 -13.21 22.69 -1.90
C ALA A 95 -13.40 24.12 -1.39
N GLU A 96 -13.56 25.07 -2.29
CA GLU A 96 -13.99 26.42 -1.92
C GLU A 96 -15.47 26.38 -1.54
N GLY A 97 -15.79 26.71 -0.29
CA GLY A 97 -17.18 26.75 0.20
C GLY A 97 -17.27 27.02 1.70
N SER A 98 -18.41 27.52 2.13
CA SER A 98 -18.71 27.72 3.54
C SER A 98 -19.24 26.41 4.15
N THR A 99 -18.74 26.05 5.33
CA THR A 99 -19.26 24.91 6.11
C THR A 99 -20.56 25.28 6.84
N ASP A 100 -20.93 26.56 6.90
CA ASP A 100 -22.12 27.06 7.60
C ASP A 100 -23.42 26.48 7.04
N ILE A 101 -23.43 26.13 5.75
CA ILE A 101 -24.58 25.52 5.09
C ILE A 101 -24.93 24.15 5.71
N TYR A 102 -23.93 23.37 6.11
CA TYR A 102 -24.15 22.08 6.78
C TYR A 102 -24.83 22.26 8.13
N VAL A 103 -24.43 23.28 8.89
CA VAL A 103 -25.04 23.60 10.21
C VAL A 103 -26.49 24.05 10.05
N ALA A 104 -26.76 24.88 9.01
CA ALA A 104 -28.11 25.34 8.73
C ALA A 104 -29.05 24.18 8.33
N ILE A 105 -28.61 23.33 7.41
CA ILE A 105 -29.41 22.22 6.88
C ILE A 105 -29.55 21.07 7.88
N ASP A 106 -28.61 20.90 8.81
CA ASP A 106 -28.66 19.88 9.86
C ASP A 106 -29.94 19.91 10.71
N LYS A 107 -30.58 21.07 10.79
CA LYS A 107 -31.83 21.24 11.54
C LYS A 107 -33.07 20.72 10.79
N ILE A 108 -32.99 20.51 9.49
CA ILE A 108 -34.14 20.14 8.64
C ILE A 108 -34.62 18.72 8.92
N PRO A 109 -33.77 17.68 9.04
CA PRO A 109 -34.21 16.30 9.32
C PRO A 109 -35.15 16.17 10.53
N ASP A 110 -34.90 16.93 11.59
CA ASP A 110 -35.69 16.89 12.80
C ASP A 110 -37.11 17.51 12.62
N MET A 111 -37.32 18.27 11.56
CA MET A 111 -38.63 18.88 11.21
C MET A 111 -39.46 17.96 10.29
N LEU A 112 -38.88 16.84 9.84
CA LEU A 112 -39.49 15.92 8.90
C LEU A 112 -39.94 14.62 9.60
N VAL A 113 -40.97 13.99 9.03
CA VAL A 113 -41.55 12.75 9.54
C VAL A 113 -41.16 11.58 8.67
N ARG A 114 -40.54 10.55 9.28
CA ARG A 114 -40.18 9.31 8.59
C ARG A 114 -41.43 8.48 8.25
N GLN A 115 -41.51 7.98 7.04
CA GLN A 115 -42.51 7.00 6.62
C GLN A 115 -42.27 5.65 7.30
N LYS A 116 -43.35 4.99 7.74
CA LYS A 116 -43.28 3.66 8.35
C LYS A 116 -43.16 2.54 7.32
N GLN A 117 -43.63 2.79 6.11
CA GLN A 117 -43.56 1.87 4.97
C GLN A 117 -43.35 2.68 3.69
N GLU A 118 -42.77 2.05 2.67
CA GLU A 118 -42.57 2.65 1.36
C GLU A 118 -43.94 3.16 0.80
N LYS A 119 -43.98 4.43 0.34
CA LYS A 119 -45.18 5.14 -0.11
C LYS A 119 -46.26 5.34 0.92
N GLY A 120 -45.93 5.21 2.20
CA GLY A 120 -46.84 5.54 3.31
C GLY A 120 -46.90 7.05 3.60
N GLU A 121 -47.65 7.39 4.66
CA GLU A 121 -47.70 8.77 5.18
C GLU A 121 -46.38 9.17 5.81
N GLY A 122 -45.89 10.38 5.48
CA GLY A 122 -44.64 10.95 5.98
C GLY A 122 -43.87 11.70 4.90
N ASP A 123 -42.76 12.31 5.31
CA ASP A 123 -41.98 13.20 4.47
C ASP A 123 -40.85 12.51 3.74
N TYR A 124 -40.32 11.37 4.28
CA TYR A 124 -39.24 10.63 3.68
C TYR A 124 -39.27 9.13 4.02
N TRP A 125 -38.73 8.34 3.09
CA TRP A 125 -38.53 6.90 3.21
C TRP A 125 -37.04 6.57 3.35
N VAL A 126 -36.70 5.64 4.26
CA VAL A 126 -35.33 5.13 4.44
C VAL A 126 -35.27 3.69 3.96
N ASP A 127 -34.47 3.45 2.94
CA ASP A 127 -34.12 2.10 2.51
C ASP A 127 -32.79 1.69 3.16
N GLU A 128 -32.87 0.92 4.23
CA GLU A 128 -31.71 0.46 4.98
C GLU A 128 -30.85 -0.54 4.20
N LYS A 129 -31.43 -1.26 3.23
CA LYS A 129 -30.70 -2.22 2.39
C LYS A 129 -29.85 -1.53 1.33
N GLN A 130 -30.38 -0.49 0.72
CA GLN A 130 -29.71 0.29 -0.30
C GLN A 130 -28.92 1.50 0.27
N HIS A 131 -29.01 1.73 1.59
CA HIS A 131 -28.42 2.89 2.27
C HIS A 131 -28.82 4.24 1.64
N THR A 132 -30.10 4.37 1.26
CA THR A 132 -30.66 5.57 0.64
C THR A 132 -31.80 6.16 1.42
N VAL A 133 -32.00 7.47 1.30
CA VAL A 133 -33.14 8.22 1.82
C VAL A 133 -33.80 8.94 0.68
N GLN A 134 -35.11 8.83 0.56
CA GLN A 134 -35.91 9.45 -0.50
C GLN A 134 -37.02 10.28 0.10
N LEU A 135 -37.17 11.53 -0.36
CA LEU A 135 -38.29 12.39 0.01
C LEU A 135 -39.57 11.95 -0.72
N SER A 136 -40.70 12.01 -0.02
CA SER A 136 -42.01 11.93 -0.66
C SER A 136 -42.37 13.26 -1.35
N GLU A 137 -43.44 13.28 -2.15
CA GLU A 137 -43.91 14.54 -2.76
C GLU A 137 -44.24 15.57 -1.66
N ALA A 138 -44.95 15.17 -0.60
CA ALA A 138 -45.24 16.04 0.54
C ALA A 138 -43.94 16.50 1.25
N GLY A 139 -42.94 15.61 1.33
CA GLY A 139 -41.62 15.92 1.90
C GLY A 139 -40.89 16.96 1.07
N HIS A 140 -40.93 16.89 -0.25
CA HIS A 140 -40.33 17.90 -1.12
C HIS A 140 -40.95 19.28 -0.92
N GLU A 141 -42.28 19.39 -0.93
CA GLU A 141 -42.99 20.65 -0.71
C GLU A 141 -42.66 21.25 0.67
N LYS A 142 -42.62 20.40 1.68
CA LYS A 142 -42.32 20.83 3.04
C LYS A 142 -40.89 21.33 3.20
N VAL A 143 -39.91 20.61 2.61
CA VAL A 143 -38.51 21.02 2.63
C VAL A 143 -38.29 22.32 1.87
N GLU A 144 -38.88 22.49 0.69
CA GLU A 144 -38.78 23.76 -0.07
C GLU A 144 -39.30 24.93 0.75
N LYS A 145 -40.46 24.76 1.45
CA LYS A 145 -41.00 25.78 2.33
C LYS A 145 -40.07 26.07 3.52
N ILE A 146 -39.53 25.04 4.19
CA ILE A 146 -38.57 25.22 5.27
C ILE A 146 -37.34 25.99 4.80
N MET A 147 -36.77 25.62 3.65
CA MET A 147 -35.59 26.30 3.11
C MET A 147 -35.85 27.75 2.69
N VAL A 148 -37.03 28.05 2.20
CA VAL A 148 -37.44 29.44 1.93
C VAL A 148 -37.53 30.23 3.24
N ASP A 149 -38.18 29.67 4.26
CA ASP A 149 -38.31 30.31 5.58
C ASP A 149 -36.94 30.53 6.25
N MET A 150 -35.99 29.65 6.01
CA MET A 150 -34.58 29.75 6.49
C MET A 150 -33.73 30.68 5.64
N GLY A 151 -34.23 31.21 4.52
CA GLY A 151 -33.47 32.06 3.60
C GLY A 151 -32.43 31.33 2.76
N LEU A 152 -32.49 30.01 2.67
CA LEU A 152 -31.56 29.16 1.90
C LEU A 152 -32.00 29.02 0.44
N LEU A 153 -33.29 29.02 0.18
CA LEU A 153 -33.91 28.89 -1.13
C LEU A 153 -34.73 30.15 -1.47
N PRO A 154 -34.54 30.78 -2.63
CA PRO A 154 -35.39 31.89 -3.06
C PRO A 154 -36.86 31.46 -3.24
N ALA A 155 -37.79 32.27 -2.80
CA ALA A 155 -39.22 31.98 -2.92
C ALA A 155 -39.63 31.72 -4.38
N GLY A 156 -40.40 30.64 -4.60
CA GLY A 156 -40.89 30.26 -5.93
C GLY A 156 -39.87 29.48 -6.78
N GLN A 157 -38.68 29.19 -6.25
CA GLN A 157 -37.70 28.33 -6.92
C GLN A 157 -37.78 26.85 -6.40
N SER A 158 -37.54 25.93 -7.30
CA SER A 158 -37.44 24.51 -6.94
C SER A 158 -36.02 24.11 -6.56
N LEU A 159 -35.89 23.14 -5.62
CA LEU A 159 -34.62 22.48 -5.29
C LEU A 159 -33.97 21.79 -6.48
N TYR A 160 -34.75 21.40 -7.47
CA TYR A 160 -34.27 20.72 -8.69
C TYR A 160 -33.77 21.68 -9.78
N SER A 161 -33.87 22.99 -9.55
CA SER A 161 -33.25 23.97 -10.47
C SER A 161 -31.73 23.82 -10.46
N PRO A 162 -31.06 23.94 -11.61
CA PRO A 162 -29.59 23.80 -11.68
C PRO A 162 -28.82 24.67 -10.69
N SER A 163 -29.33 25.85 -10.38
CA SER A 163 -28.74 26.78 -9.40
C SER A 163 -28.84 26.29 -7.95
N ASN A 164 -29.79 25.39 -7.64
CA ASN A 164 -30.12 24.96 -6.29
C ASN A 164 -29.77 23.51 -6.02
N ILE A 165 -29.20 22.79 -7.01
CA ILE A 165 -28.90 21.37 -6.92
C ILE A 165 -27.96 21.04 -5.73
N MET A 166 -27.09 21.97 -5.37
CA MET A 166 -26.22 21.80 -4.21
C MET A 166 -26.97 21.79 -2.88
N LEU A 167 -28.12 22.50 -2.76
CA LEU A 167 -28.97 22.42 -1.56
C LEU A 167 -29.55 21.04 -1.40
N LEU A 168 -29.94 20.39 -2.50
CA LEU A 168 -30.41 19.02 -2.49
C LEU A 168 -29.31 18.03 -2.06
N HIS A 169 -28.09 18.27 -2.51
CA HIS A 169 -26.92 17.50 -2.11
C HIS A 169 -26.69 17.58 -0.58
N TYR A 170 -26.66 18.77 -0.02
CA TYR A 170 -26.49 18.97 1.42
C TYR A 170 -27.65 18.37 2.25
N LEU A 171 -28.87 18.51 1.75
CA LEU A 171 -30.05 17.91 2.39
C LEU A 171 -29.98 16.39 2.42
N ASN A 172 -29.61 15.76 1.30
CA ASN A 172 -29.46 14.30 1.25
C ASN A 172 -28.37 13.81 2.19
N ALA A 173 -27.26 14.54 2.28
CA ALA A 173 -26.19 14.23 3.24
C ALA A 173 -26.70 14.32 4.69
N ALA A 174 -27.44 15.38 5.04
CA ALA A 174 -28.02 15.55 6.38
C ALA A 174 -29.05 14.47 6.71
N LEU A 175 -29.95 14.13 5.80
CA LEU A 175 -30.94 13.07 5.98
C LEU A 175 -30.25 11.70 6.19
N ARG A 176 -29.23 11.38 5.42
CA ARG A 176 -28.45 10.15 5.59
C ARG A 176 -27.73 10.13 6.93
N ALA A 177 -27.11 11.23 7.34
CA ALA A 177 -26.42 11.34 8.62
C ALA A 177 -27.35 11.09 9.82
N HIS A 178 -28.57 11.63 9.78
CA HIS A 178 -29.56 11.48 10.86
C HIS A 178 -30.27 10.12 10.87
N THR A 179 -30.41 9.45 9.73
CA THR A 179 -31.25 8.25 9.60
C THR A 179 -30.47 6.94 9.47
N LEU A 180 -29.31 6.96 8.82
CA LEU A 180 -28.53 5.77 8.48
C LEU A 180 -27.25 5.63 9.30
N PHE A 181 -26.77 6.69 9.94
CA PHE A 181 -25.51 6.69 10.67
C PHE A 181 -25.72 6.96 12.15
N VAL A 182 -25.44 5.96 12.98
CA VAL A 182 -25.66 5.98 14.43
C VAL A 182 -24.32 6.09 15.14
N LYS A 183 -24.25 7.02 16.10
CA LYS A 183 -23.09 7.18 16.98
C LYS A 183 -22.82 5.90 17.77
N ASP A 184 -21.58 5.62 18.03
CA ASP A 184 -21.06 4.43 18.74
C ASP A 184 -21.30 3.10 18.02
N GLN A 185 -21.88 3.14 16.82
CA GLN A 185 -22.04 2.01 15.92
C GLN A 185 -21.25 2.20 14.61
N HIS A 186 -21.54 3.27 13.87
CA HIS A 186 -20.90 3.57 12.58
C HIS A 186 -19.73 4.54 12.73
N TYR A 187 -19.72 5.33 13.80
CA TYR A 187 -18.64 6.28 14.12
C TYR A 187 -18.64 6.58 15.62
N VAL A 188 -17.51 7.13 16.07
CA VAL A 188 -17.35 7.69 17.42
C VAL A 188 -16.89 9.14 17.32
N VAL A 189 -17.11 9.91 18.38
CA VAL A 189 -16.58 11.27 18.52
C VAL A 189 -15.48 11.25 19.56
N GLN A 190 -14.25 11.54 19.15
CA GLN A 190 -13.08 11.61 20.03
C GLN A 190 -12.27 12.86 19.73
N ASN A 191 -11.89 13.59 20.76
CA ASN A 191 -11.08 14.83 20.66
C ASN A 191 -11.68 15.90 19.72
N GLY A 192 -13.02 15.96 19.62
CA GLY A 192 -13.71 16.89 18.72
C GLY A 192 -13.72 16.45 17.25
N GLU A 193 -13.38 15.21 16.95
CA GLU A 193 -13.38 14.66 15.61
C GLU A 193 -14.33 13.46 15.50
N VAL A 194 -14.99 13.33 14.35
CA VAL A 194 -15.76 12.14 13.95
C VAL A 194 -14.81 11.12 13.35
N ILE A 195 -14.75 9.93 13.95
CA ILE A 195 -13.90 8.82 13.50
C ILE A 195 -14.79 7.65 13.11
N ILE A 196 -14.60 7.17 11.87
CA ILE A 196 -15.36 6.04 11.31
C ILE A 196 -15.01 4.75 12.05
N VAL A 197 -16.01 3.93 12.34
CA VAL A 197 -15.87 2.56 12.82
C VAL A 197 -16.06 1.62 11.64
N ASP A 198 -15.08 0.73 11.41
CA ASP A 198 -15.18 -0.31 10.39
C ASP A 198 -16.30 -1.30 10.75
N GLU A 199 -17.26 -1.46 9.87
CA GLU A 199 -18.45 -2.29 10.12
C GLU A 199 -18.11 -3.78 10.31
N PHE A 200 -17.04 -4.27 9.67
CA PHE A 200 -16.64 -5.68 9.73
C PHE A 200 -15.70 -5.99 10.88
N THR A 201 -14.84 -5.05 11.26
CA THR A 201 -13.80 -5.28 12.27
C THR A 201 -14.04 -4.57 13.59
N GLY A 202 -14.94 -3.59 13.62
CA GLY A 202 -15.16 -2.70 14.77
C GLY A 202 -13.99 -1.78 15.10
N ARG A 203 -12.99 -1.68 14.21
CA ARG A 203 -11.77 -0.86 14.41
C ARG A 203 -12.01 0.59 14.00
N LEU A 204 -11.37 1.50 14.73
CA LEU A 204 -11.39 2.92 14.39
C LEU A 204 -10.52 3.20 13.15
N MET A 205 -11.12 3.83 12.16
CA MET A 205 -10.47 4.19 10.89
C MET A 205 -10.04 5.65 10.90
N LYS A 206 -8.99 5.96 11.68
CA LYS A 206 -8.45 7.33 11.76
C LYS A 206 -7.97 7.83 10.40
N GLY A 207 -8.28 9.08 10.10
CA GLY A 207 -7.89 9.74 8.84
C GLY A 207 -8.78 9.41 7.64
N ARG A 208 -9.70 8.44 7.74
CA ARG A 208 -10.72 8.19 6.72
C ARG A 208 -11.95 9.06 6.94
N ARG A 209 -12.55 9.48 5.83
CA ARG A 209 -13.76 10.30 5.82
C ARG A 209 -14.74 9.76 4.78
N TRP A 210 -16.04 9.83 5.08
CA TRP A 210 -17.06 9.56 4.06
C TRP A 210 -17.07 10.66 3.00
N SER A 211 -17.38 10.29 1.78
CA SER A 211 -17.50 11.20 0.63
C SER A 211 -18.86 11.88 0.57
N ASP A 212 -19.02 12.73 -0.43
CA ASP A 212 -20.30 13.35 -0.83
C ASP A 212 -20.98 14.16 0.27
N GLY A 213 -20.19 14.87 1.08
CA GLY A 213 -20.68 15.72 2.16
C GLY A 213 -21.22 14.97 3.38
N LEU A 214 -21.23 13.63 3.36
CA LEU A 214 -21.76 12.85 4.47
C LEU A 214 -20.97 13.03 5.77
N HIS A 215 -19.63 13.06 5.68
CA HIS A 215 -18.81 13.25 6.88
C HIS A 215 -19.04 14.62 7.51
N GLN A 216 -19.14 15.65 6.68
CA GLN A 216 -19.48 17.01 7.10
C GLN A 216 -20.87 17.08 7.73
N ALA A 217 -21.86 16.38 7.15
CA ALA A 217 -23.20 16.31 7.71
C ALA A 217 -23.22 15.61 9.08
N VAL A 218 -22.41 14.58 9.28
CA VAL A 218 -22.25 13.92 10.60
C VAL A 218 -21.53 14.83 11.59
N GLU A 219 -20.50 15.56 11.16
CA GLU A 219 -19.83 16.58 11.97
C GLU A 219 -20.82 17.67 12.42
N ALA A 220 -21.69 18.16 11.51
CA ALA A 220 -22.75 19.10 11.84
C ALA A 220 -23.75 18.52 12.88
N LYS A 221 -24.19 17.28 12.65
CA LYS A 221 -25.08 16.55 13.57
C LYS A 221 -24.51 16.43 14.99
N GLU A 222 -23.20 16.18 15.11
CA GLU A 222 -22.54 16.02 16.40
C GLU A 222 -22.03 17.35 17.00
N GLY A 223 -22.19 18.46 16.26
CA GLY A 223 -21.79 19.79 16.72
C GLY A 223 -20.28 19.95 16.90
N VAL A 224 -19.50 19.20 16.16
CA VAL A 224 -18.03 19.34 16.10
C VAL A 224 -17.60 20.26 14.95
N GLU A 225 -16.32 20.64 14.90
CA GLU A 225 -15.78 21.45 13.83
C GLU A 225 -15.95 20.74 12.48
N ILE A 226 -16.57 21.40 11.51
CA ILE A 226 -16.80 20.86 10.17
C ILE A 226 -15.59 21.16 9.29
N GLN A 227 -14.93 20.10 8.81
CA GLN A 227 -13.85 20.24 7.84
C GLN A 227 -14.41 20.37 6.42
N GLN A 228 -13.73 21.13 5.59
CA GLN A 228 -14.16 21.35 4.20
C GLN A 228 -14.18 20.02 3.41
N GLU A 229 -15.06 19.91 2.44
CA GLU A 229 -15.05 18.82 1.49
C GLU A 229 -13.75 18.86 0.67
N ASN A 230 -13.29 17.67 0.28
CA ASN A 230 -12.18 17.55 -0.64
C ASN A 230 -12.70 17.53 -2.08
N GLN A 231 -12.13 18.39 -2.91
CA GLN A 231 -12.37 18.42 -4.35
C GLN A 231 -11.24 17.72 -5.08
N THR A 232 -11.57 16.87 -6.04
CA THR A 232 -10.57 16.25 -6.91
C THR A 232 -10.08 17.28 -7.94
N PHE A 233 -8.79 17.61 -7.90
CA PHE A 233 -8.15 18.52 -8.83
C PHE A 233 -7.65 17.81 -10.08
N ALA A 234 -7.10 16.62 -9.91
CA ALA A 234 -6.54 15.83 -11.00
C ALA A 234 -6.64 14.34 -10.69
N SER A 235 -6.88 13.53 -11.71
CA SER A 235 -6.85 12.08 -11.61
C SER A 235 -6.40 11.42 -12.91
N ILE A 236 -5.75 10.28 -12.82
CA ILE A 236 -5.39 9.42 -13.93
C ILE A 236 -5.28 7.97 -13.47
N THR A 237 -5.63 7.03 -14.33
CA THR A 237 -5.37 5.60 -14.07
C THR A 237 -3.98 5.21 -14.56
N PHE A 238 -3.39 4.14 -14.00
CA PHE A 238 -2.13 3.61 -14.52
C PHE A 238 -2.22 3.24 -15.99
N GLN A 239 -3.33 2.63 -16.40
CA GLN A 239 -3.59 2.29 -17.80
C GLN A 239 -3.44 3.50 -18.72
N ASN A 240 -4.12 4.60 -18.39
CA ASN A 240 -4.09 5.80 -19.23
C ASN A 240 -2.72 6.48 -19.19
N TYR A 241 -2.05 6.49 -18.03
CA TYR A 241 -0.73 7.08 -17.89
C TYR A 241 0.32 6.35 -18.75
N PHE A 242 0.44 5.02 -18.60
CA PHE A 242 1.46 4.25 -19.32
C PHE A 242 1.19 4.15 -20.83
N ARG A 243 -0.06 4.26 -21.26
CA ARG A 243 -0.40 4.35 -22.70
C ARG A 243 0.10 5.62 -23.38
N MET A 244 0.47 6.65 -22.65
CA MET A 244 1.04 7.87 -23.22
C MET A 244 2.51 7.75 -23.60
N TYR A 245 3.23 6.76 -23.11
CA TYR A 245 4.59 6.51 -23.53
C TYR A 245 4.64 6.08 -24.98
N LYS A 246 5.60 6.65 -25.76
CA LYS A 246 5.79 6.26 -27.17
C LYS A 246 6.28 4.83 -27.30
N LYS A 247 7.09 4.37 -26.35
CA LYS A 247 7.58 3.02 -26.25
C LYS A 247 7.34 2.49 -24.85
N LEU A 248 6.75 1.30 -24.77
CA LEU A 248 6.44 0.63 -23.52
C LEU A 248 6.98 -0.79 -23.58
N SER A 249 7.59 -1.25 -22.52
CA SER A 249 7.96 -2.64 -22.30
C SER A 249 7.85 -2.99 -20.81
N GLY A 250 7.94 -4.25 -20.50
CA GLY A 250 7.91 -4.70 -19.12
C GLY A 250 8.38 -6.12 -18.95
N MET A 251 8.41 -6.58 -17.72
CA MET A 251 8.78 -7.93 -17.35
C MET A 251 7.96 -8.41 -16.16
N THR A 252 7.73 -9.70 -16.14
CA THR A 252 7.08 -10.42 -15.03
C THR A 252 7.27 -11.92 -15.20
N GLY A 253 7.09 -12.69 -14.14
CA GLY A 253 7.05 -14.14 -14.20
C GLY A 253 5.71 -14.73 -14.64
N THR A 254 4.64 -13.94 -14.75
CA THR A 254 3.24 -14.42 -14.86
C THR A 254 2.41 -13.79 -15.99
N ALA A 255 3.05 -13.17 -17.00
CA ALA A 255 2.32 -12.44 -18.06
C ALA A 255 1.56 -13.31 -19.06
N LYS A 256 1.87 -14.60 -19.19
CA LYS A 256 1.36 -15.44 -20.27
C LYS A 256 -0.16 -15.60 -20.25
N THR A 257 -0.76 -15.62 -19.08
CA THR A 257 -2.22 -15.73 -18.90
C THR A 257 -2.97 -14.49 -19.41
N GLU A 258 -2.32 -13.32 -19.35
CA GLU A 258 -2.87 -12.01 -19.69
C GLU A 258 -2.44 -11.51 -21.09
N ALA A 259 -1.92 -12.41 -21.94
CA ALA A 259 -1.36 -12.06 -23.25
C ALA A 259 -2.32 -11.28 -24.14
N THR A 260 -3.61 -11.64 -24.13
CA THR A 260 -4.65 -10.99 -24.92
C THR A 260 -4.83 -9.53 -24.48
N GLU A 261 -4.93 -9.27 -23.19
CA GLU A 261 -5.10 -7.92 -22.65
C GLU A 261 -3.88 -7.03 -22.95
N PHE A 262 -2.65 -7.55 -22.80
CA PHE A 262 -1.45 -6.81 -23.18
C PHE A 262 -1.45 -6.40 -24.66
N THR A 263 -1.90 -7.28 -25.53
CA THR A 263 -1.95 -6.98 -26.97
C THR A 263 -3.07 -5.99 -27.30
N GLU A 264 -4.27 -6.20 -26.77
CA GLU A 264 -5.44 -5.37 -27.10
C GLU A 264 -5.36 -3.96 -26.52
N ILE A 265 -4.88 -3.83 -25.28
CA ILE A 265 -4.86 -2.54 -24.57
C ILE A 265 -3.59 -1.73 -24.87
N TYR A 266 -2.43 -2.40 -24.87
CA TYR A 266 -1.12 -1.74 -24.93
C TYR A 266 -0.35 -2.01 -26.21
N GLY A 267 -0.82 -2.90 -27.09
CA GLY A 267 -0.09 -3.32 -28.29
C GLY A 267 1.20 -4.09 -27.99
N LEU A 268 1.30 -4.72 -26.82
CA LEU A 268 2.49 -5.43 -26.36
C LEU A 268 2.38 -6.93 -26.67
N ASN A 269 3.45 -7.48 -27.24
CA ASN A 269 3.58 -8.92 -27.45
C ASN A 269 4.37 -9.53 -26.28
N ILE A 270 3.97 -10.74 -25.86
CA ILE A 270 4.65 -11.45 -24.80
C ILE A 270 5.65 -12.44 -25.40
N VAL A 271 6.89 -12.35 -24.93
CA VAL A 271 7.96 -13.29 -25.29
C VAL A 271 8.38 -14.03 -24.01
N THR A 272 8.28 -15.34 -24.05
CA THR A 272 8.74 -16.19 -22.95
C THR A 272 10.24 -16.41 -23.05
N VAL A 273 10.98 -15.92 -22.07
CA VAL A 273 12.43 -16.16 -21.96
C VAL A 273 12.61 -17.46 -21.17
N PRO A 274 13.28 -18.50 -21.75
CA PRO A 274 13.49 -19.73 -21.02
C PRO A 274 14.43 -19.52 -19.82
N THR A 275 14.23 -20.32 -18.78
CA THR A 275 15.08 -20.30 -17.60
C THR A 275 16.51 -20.75 -17.91
N ASN A 276 17.51 -20.15 -17.27
CA ASN A 276 18.91 -20.53 -17.42
C ASN A 276 19.18 -21.99 -17.01
N ARG A 277 18.49 -22.47 -15.97
CA ARG A 277 18.53 -23.85 -15.50
C ARG A 277 17.15 -24.46 -15.55
N PRO A 278 17.00 -25.78 -15.74
CA PRO A 278 15.71 -26.45 -15.68
C PRO A 278 14.99 -26.19 -14.37
N VAL A 279 13.69 -25.96 -14.42
CA VAL A 279 12.85 -25.85 -13.24
C VAL A 279 12.67 -27.24 -12.63
N ILE A 280 13.13 -27.45 -11.41
CA ILE A 280 13.03 -28.71 -10.67
C ILE A 280 11.97 -28.67 -9.56
N ARG A 281 11.29 -27.53 -9.39
CA ARG A 281 10.19 -27.38 -8.44
C ARG A 281 9.07 -28.34 -8.77
N LYS A 282 8.51 -28.98 -7.73
CA LYS A 282 7.31 -29.81 -7.86
C LYS A 282 6.11 -29.04 -7.36
N ASP A 283 5.16 -28.80 -8.24
CA ASP A 283 3.87 -28.21 -7.90
C ASP A 283 2.88 -29.36 -7.63
N TYR A 284 2.40 -29.43 -6.38
CA TYR A 284 1.40 -30.41 -5.99
C TYR A 284 0.00 -29.92 -6.31
N PRO A 285 -0.94 -30.83 -6.62
CA PRO A 285 -2.32 -30.45 -6.80
C PRO A 285 -2.93 -29.91 -5.51
N ASP A 286 -3.96 -29.06 -5.67
CA ASP A 286 -4.67 -28.47 -4.54
C ASP A 286 -5.30 -29.55 -3.66
N ALA A 287 -5.14 -29.43 -2.35
CA ALA A 287 -5.78 -30.27 -1.37
C ALA A 287 -7.08 -29.61 -0.89
N ILE A 288 -8.22 -30.26 -1.16
CA ILE A 288 -9.55 -29.74 -0.85
C ILE A 288 -10.04 -30.31 0.48
N TYR A 289 -10.50 -29.44 1.37
CA TYR A 289 -10.99 -29.80 2.69
C TYR A 289 -12.44 -29.39 2.89
N LYS A 290 -13.18 -30.21 3.62
CA LYS A 290 -14.61 -29.99 3.90
C LYS A 290 -14.84 -28.81 4.86
N THR A 291 -13.90 -28.52 5.74
CA THR A 291 -13.99 -27.44 6.74
C THR A 291 -12.68 -26.64 6.84
N ILE A 292 -12.80 -25.38 7.26
CA ILE A 292 -11.63 -24.50 7.51
C ILE A 292 -10.72 -25.10 8.60
N ASN A 293 -11.29 -25.65 9.67
CA ASN A 293 -10.51 -26.30 10.73
C ASN A 293 -9.77 -27.53 10.21
N GLY A 294 -10.39 -28.34 9.35
CA GLY A 294 -9.74 -29.47 8.69
C GLY A 294 -8.56 -29.01 7.83
N LYS A 295 -8.73 -27.94 7.06
CA LYS A 295 -7.66 -27.31 6.29
C LYS A 295 -6.49 -26.87 7.20
N TYR A 296 -6.76 -26.11 8.24
CA TYR A 296 -5.71 -25.60 9.13
C TYR A 296 -4.98 -26.73 9.88
N ASN A 297 -5.68 -27.76 10.33
CA ASN A 297 -5.04 -28.92 10.95
C ASN A 297 -4.12 -29.64 9.96
N ALA A 298 -4.51 -29.79 8.71
CA ALA A 298 -3.66 -30.36 7.67
C ALA A 298 -2.42 -29.52 7.37
N VAL A 299 -2.59 -28.17 7.31
CA VAL A 299 -1.47 -27.22 7.15
C VAL A 299 -0.48 -27.38 8.30
N ILE A 300 -0.94 -27.40 9.54
CA ILE A 300 -0.08 -27.55 10.73
C ILE A 300 0.65 -28.90 10.71
N LYS A 301 -0.04 -29.97 10.36
CA LYS A 301 0.57 -31.29 10.22
C LYS A 301 1.71 -31.26 9.19
N GLN A 302 1.48 -30.70 8.03
CA GLN A 302 2.50 -30.57 6.98
C GLN A 302 3.67 -29.69 7.42
N VAL A 303 3.41 -28.58 8.10
CA VAL A 303 4.44 -27.68 8.64
C VAL A 303 5.33 -28.42 9.64
N MET A 304 4.73 -29.15 10.57
CA MET A 304 5.48 -29.90 11.58
C MET A 304 6.28 -31.05 10.98
N GLU A 305 5.77 -31.72 9.95
CA GLU A 305 6.49 -32.75 9.21
C GLU A 305 7.74 -32.19 8.52
N CYS A 306 7.59 -31.06 7.80
CA CYS A 306 8.72 -30.38 7.17
C CYS A 306 9.75 -29.93 8.21
N HIS A 307 9.30 -29.30 9.30
CA HIS A 307 10.17 -28.83 10.38
C HIS A 307 11.00 -29.98 10.99
N LYS A 308 10.37 -31.12 11.25
CA LYS A 308 11.04 -32.30 11.76
C LYS A 308 12.11 -32.86 10.80
N ASN A 309 11.85 -32.74 9.50
CA ASN A 309 12.78 -33.23 8.47
C ASN A 309 13.86 -32.16 8.11
N GLY A 310 13.89 -31.03 8.80
CA GLY A 310 14.83 -29.96 8.53
C GLY A 310 14.50 -29.13 7.25
N GLN A 311 13.32 -29.29 6.67
CA GLN A 311 12.88 -28.59 5.50
C GLN A 311 12.22 -27.25 5.91
N PRO A 312 12.66 -26.10 5.41
CA PRO A 312 12.00 -24.83 5.68
C PRO A 312 10.63 -24.76 5.00
N VAL A 313 9.68 -24.12 5.67
CA VAL A 313 8.30 -23.97 5.21
C VAL A 313 7.89 -22.50 5.20
N LEU A 314 7.28 -22.07 4.10
CA LEU A 314 6.62 -20.77 3.97
C LEU A 314 5.12 -20.99 3.78
N VAL A 315 4.32 -20.47 4.70
CA VAL A 315 2.86 -20.53 4.62
C VAL A 315 2.31 -19.18 4.23
N GLY A 316 1.71 -19.09 3.05
CA GLY A 316 1.04 -17.89 2.56
C GLY A 316 -0.40 -17.81 3.09
N THR A 317 -0.82 -16.63 3.55
CA THR A 317 -2.18 -16.36 3.99
C THR A 317 -2.72 -15.09 3.32
N VAL A 318 -4.02 -15.04 3.10
CA VAL A 318 -4.67 -13.90 2.38
C VAL A 318 -4.95 -12.70 3.27
N SER A 319 -4.82 -12.83 4.60
CA SER A 319 -5.06 -11.71 5.52
C SER A 319 -4.24 -11.82 6.80
N VAL A 320 -4.05 -10.69 7.47
CA VAL A 320 -3.39 -10.61 8.78
C VAL A 320 -4.11 -11.48 9.81
N GLU A 321 -5.44 -11.46 9.84
CA GLU A 321 -6.27 -12.25 10.75
C GLU A 321 -6.05 -13.76 10.59
N LYS A 322 -6.02 -14.24 9.34
CA LYS A 322 -5.76 -15.65 9.05
C LYS A 322 -4.34 -16.07 9.45
N SER A 323 -3.35 -15.19 9.26
CA SER A 323 -1.98 -15.44 9.70
C SER A 323 -1.88 -15.55 11.22
N GLU A 324 -2.57 -14.69 11.96
CA GLU A 324 -2.63 -14.71 13.42
C GLU A 324 -3.36 -15.96 13.96
N THR A 325 -4.46 -16.35 13.30
CA THR A 325 -5.22 -17.56 13.66
C THR A 325 -4.37 -18.81 13.50
N LEU A 326 -3.69 -18.93 12.36
CA LEU A 326 -2.80 -20.06 12.10
C LEU A 326 -1.61 -20.07 13.08
N ALA A 327 -1.03 -18.90 13.38
CA ALA A 327 0.03 -18.78 14.37
C ALA A 327 -0.39 -19.23 15.76
N LYS A 328 -1.59 -18.86 16.22
CA LYS A 328 -2.15 -19.32 17.51
C LYS A 328 -2.33 -20.82 17.56
N MET A 329 -2.79 -21.42 16.46
CA MET A 329 -2.92 -22.88 16.38
C MET A 329 -1.55 -23.58 16.40
N LEU A 330 -0.57 -23.03 15.68
CA LEU A 330 0.78 -23.57 15.60
C LEU A 330 1.54 -23.48 16.93
N GLN A 331 1.26 -22.45 17.76
CA GLN A 331 1.86 -22.29 19.10
C GLN A 331 1.63 -23.47 20.04
N LYS A 332 0.60 -24.28 19.79
CA LYS A 332 0.34 -25.52 20.56
C LYS A 332 1.38 -26.60 20.31
N TYR A 333 2.09 -26.54 19.20
CA TYR A 333 3.05 -27.54 18.74
C TYR A 333 4.50 -27.07 18.81
N THR A 334 4.74 -25.81 18.45
CA THR A 334 6.07 -25.20 18.49
C THR A 334 5.96 -23.70 18.69
N ARG A 335 7.00 -23.09 19.25
CA ARG A 335 7.18 -21.64 19.32
C ARG A 335 8.26 -21.12 18.37
N ASP A 336 8.93 -22.04 17.69
CA ASP A 336 10.02 -21.74 16.75
C ASP A 336 9.45 -21.46 15.35
N PHE A 337 8.81 -20.33 15.21
CA PHE A 337 8.32 -19.83 13.94
C PHE A 337 8.24 -18.29 13.94
N ASN A 338 8.22 -17.71 12.74
CA ASN A 338 8.05 -16.28 12.52
C ASN A 338 6.75 -15.99 11.79
N VAL A 339 6.15 -14.84 12.12
CA VAL A 339 4.97 -14.32 11.43
C VAL A 339 5.33 -12.99 10.77
N LEU A 340 5.12 -12.93 9.47
CA LEU A 340 5.38 -11.76 8.64
C LEU A 340 4.06 -11.19 8.12
N ASN A 341 3.62 -10.09 8.71
CA ASN A 341 2.42 -9.36 8.33
C ASN A 341 2.59 -7.86 8.58
N ALA A 342 1.59 -7.06 8.20
CA ALA A 342 1.63 -5.61 8.32
C ALA A 342 1.91 -5.08 9.75
N LYS A 343 1.68 -5.88 10.80
CA LYS A 343 1.97 -5.50 12.18
C LYS A 343 3.46 -5.66 12.55
N ASN A 344 4.19 -6.51 11.84
CA ASN A 344 5.60 -6.85 12.11
C ASN A 344 6.55 -6.35 11.02
N HIS A 345 6.20 -5.24 10.37
CA HIS A 345 6.91 -4.71 9.21
C HIS A 345 8.38 -4.35 9.51
N GLU A 346 8.69 -3.92 10.72
CA GLU A 346 10.05 -3.54 11.12
C GLU A 346 11.04 -4.71 11.08
N ARG A 347 10.56 -5.94 11.23
CA ARG A 347 11.38 -7.16 11.21
C ARG A 347 11.30 -7.93 9.90
N GLU A 348 10.68 -7.36 8.88
CA GLU A 348 10.45 -8.06 7.62
C GLU A 348 11.74 -8.57 6.98
N ALA A 349 12.73 -7.72 6.82
CA ALA A 349 14.00 -8.08 6.20
C ALA A 349 14.73 -9.19 6.97
N GLU A 350 14.67 -9.16 8.30
CA GLU A 350 15.24 -10.20 9.17
C GLU A 350 14.55 -11.55 8.95
N ILE A 351 13.22 -11.55 8.98
CA ILE A 351 12.43 -12.78 8.85
C ILE A 351 12.63 -13.41 7.48
N VAL A 352 12.59 -12.61 6.41
CA VAL A 352 12.79 -13.08 5.03
C VAL A 352 14.20 -13.64 4.85
N ALA A 353 15.22 -12.94 5.35
CA ALA A 353 16.60 -13.38 5.27
C ALA A 353 16.84 -14.76 5.91
N GLN A 354 16.05 -15.13 6.93
CA GLN A 354 16.18 -16.37 7.68
C GLN A 354 15.14 -17.44 7.30
N ALA A 355 14.20 -17.12 6.42
CA ALA A 355 13.11 -18.03 6.05
C ALA A 355 13.57 -19.30 5.32
N GLY A 356 14.74 -19.27 4.68
CA GLY A 356 15.34 -20.41 3.99
C GLY A 356 16.25 -21.29 4.85
N LYS A 357 16.40 -20.99 6.14
CA LYS A 357 17.20 -21.80 7.05
C LYS A 357 16.59 -23.18 7.30
N LYS A 358 17.45 -24.14 7.65
CA LYS A 358 17.04 -25.51 7.98
C LYS A 358 15.95 -25.54 9.04
N GLY A 359 14.79 -26.11 8.68
CA GLY A 359 13.66 -26.27 9.58
C GLY A 359 12.92 -25.00 9.95
N ALA A 360 13.21 -23.86 9.30
CA ALA A 360 12.52 -22.60 9.57
C ALA A 360 11.04 -22.68 9.19
N ILE A 361 10.19 -22.07 10.00
CA ILE A 361 8.76 -21.94 9.75
C ILE A 361 8.44 -20.45 9.64
N THR A 362 7.87 -20.03 8.52
CA THR A 362 7.46 -18.65 8.29
C THR A 362 6.01 -18.63 7.82
N ILE A 363 5.17 -17.85 8.52
CA ILE A 363 3.80 -17.57 8.13
C ILE A 363 3.78 -16.14 7.61
N ALA A 364 3.40 -15.95 6.35
CA ALA A 364 3.41 -14.62 5.72
C ALA A 364 2.05 -14.30 5.09
N THR A 365 1.65 -13.02 5.09
CA THR A 365 0.57 -12.57 4.23
C THR A 365 1.08 -12.41 2.81
N ASN A 366 0.20 -12.53 1.80
CA ASN A 366 0.57 -12.47 0.37
C ASN A 366 1.35 -11.21 -0.02
N MET A 367 1.19 -10.12 0.74
CA MET A 367 1.85 -8.84 0.45
C MET A 367 3.20 -8.67 1.17
N ALA A 368 3.52 -9.54 2.11
CA ALA A 368 4.75 -9.47 2.88
C ALA A 368 5.90 -10.25 2.21
N GLY A 369 7.10 -9.69 2.24
CA GLY A 369 8.30 -10.29 1.65
C GLY A 369 8.35 -10.26 0.11
N ARG A 370 7.43 -9.57 -0.54
CA ARG A 370 7.40 -9.44 -2.01
C ARG A 370 8.63 -8.66 -2.51
N GLY A 371 9.26 -9.16 -3.56
CA GLY A 371 10.47 -8.55 -4.12
C GLY A 371 11.77 -8.83 -3.35
N THR A 372 11.75 -9.77 -2.40
CA THR A 372 12.94 -10.19 -1.65
C THR A 372 13.16 -11.68 -1.83
N ASP A 373 14.36 -12.08 -2.24
CA ASP A 373 14.72 -13.48 -2.42
C ASP A 373 14.91 -14.19 -1.07
N ILE A 374 14.38 -15.41 -0.96
CA ILE A 374 14.62 -16.30 0.16
C ILE A 374 15.79 -17.22 -0.21
N MET A 375 16.92 -17.02 0.45
CA MET A 375 18.11 -17.83 0.22
C MET A 375 18.06 -19.10 1.08
N LEU A 376 18.23 -20.25 0.44
CA LEU A 376 18.34 -21.52 1.17
C LEU A 376 19.60 -21.51 2.04
N GLY A 377 19.48 -21.98 3.28
CA GLY A 377 20.55 -21.96 4.27
C GLY A 377 20.71 -20.62 5.00
N GLY A 378 19.94 -19.60 4.63
CA GLY A 378 20.02 -18.25 5.17
C GLY A 378 20.87 -17.31 4.33
N ASN A 379 20.85 -16.02 4.68
CA ASN A 379 21.54 -14.95 3.98
C ASN A 379 22.80 -14.53 4.77
N ALA A 380 23.98 -14.85 4.25
CA ALA A 380 25.26 -14.54 4.89
C ALA A 380 25.53 -13.04 5.00
N GLU A 381 25.13 -12.23 3.99
CA GLU A 381 25.30 -10.77 4.00
C GLU A 381 24.45 -10.15 5.10
N TYR A 382 23.20 -10.58 5.21
CA TYR A 382 22.33 -10.13 6.29
C TYR A 382 22.87 -10.52 7.66
N MET A 383 23.37 -11.76 7.83
CA MET A 383 23.95 -12.23 9.07
C MET A 383 25.19 -11.41 9.48
N ALA A 384 26.05 -11.05 8.52
CA ALA A 384 27.20 -10.19 8.75
C ALA A 384 26.76 -8.80 9.23
N LYS A 385 25.82 -8.14 8.53
CA LYS A 385 25.30 -6.84 8.92
C LYS A 385 24.57 -6.88 10.27
N ALA A 386 23.80 -7.94 10.54
CA ALA A 386 23.13 -8.13 11.83
C ALA A 386 24.14 -8.29 12.99
N GLN A 387 25.23 -8.99 12.76
CA GLN A 387 26.29 -9.12 13.74
C GLN A 387 26.99 -7.78 13.99
N MET A 388 27.25 -6.98 12.94
CA MET A 388 27.81 -5.64 13.09
C MET A 388 26.91 -4.71 13.89
N ARG A 389 25.57 -4.78 13.71
CA ARG A 389 24.61 -4.04 14.55
C ARG A 389 24.66 -4.50 16.01
N LYS A 390 24.74 -5.81 16.26
CA LYS A 390 24.84 -6.36 17.60
C LYS A 390 26.13 -5.95 18.32
N GLU A 391 27.21 -5.78 17.58
CA GLU A 391 28.49 -5.29 18.08
C GLU A 391 28.53 -3.78 18.27
N HIS A 392 27.51 -3.05 17.80
CA HIS A 392 27.51 -1.57 17.71
C HIS A 392 28.73 -1.05 16.97
N PHE A 393 29.12 -1.73 15.88
CA PHE A 393 30.37 -1.48 15.19
C PHE A 393 30.37 -0.11 14.50
N CYS A 394 29.33 0.23 13.77
CA CYS A 394 29.20 1.51 13.08
C CYS A 394 29.09 2.68 14.07
N GLU A 395 28.35 2.51 15.16
CA GLU A 395 28.21 3.50 16.22
C GLU A 395 29.57 3.82 16.86
N LYS A 396 30.38 2.81 17.15
CA LYS A 396 31.74 2.96 17.68
C LYS A 396 32.71 3.65 16.71
N LEU A 397 32.50 3.48 15.41
CA LEU A 397 33.29 4.19 14.40
C LEU A 397 32.89 5.68 14.30
N LEU A 398 31.60 5.97 14.36
CA LEU A 398 31.07 7.33 14.24
C LEU A 398 31.29 8.17 15.50
N ASN A 399 31.15 7.57 16.66
CA ASN A 399 31.38 8.22 17.95
C ASN A 399 32.04 7.24 18.94
N PRO A 400 33.37 7.13 18.91
CA PRO A 400 34.12 6.21 19.78
C PRO A 400 33.94 6.44 21.27
N GLU A 401 33.70 7.68 21.70
CA GLU A 401 33.56 8.04 23.12
C GLU A 401 32.15 7.75 23.62
N LYS A 402 31.14 7.94 22.77
CA LYS A 402 29.71 7.79 23.10
C LYS A 402 28.94 7.14 21.94
N PRO A 403 29.10 5.85 21.72
CA PRO A 403 28.46 5.14 20.60
C PRO A 403 26.93 5.29 20.58
N GLU A 404 26.31 5.40 21.77
CA GLU A 404 24.86 5.57 21.93
C GLU A 404 24.32 6.92 21.41
N GLU A 405 25.19 7.91 21.24
CA GLU A 405 24.81 9.20 20.68
C GLU A 405 25.00 9.28 19.15
N ALA A 406 25.47 8.20 18.51
CA ALA A 406 25.60 8.15 17.06
C ALA A 406 24.23 8.30 16.36
N LEU A 407 24.18 9.14 15.31
CA LEU A 407 22.95 9.38 14.57
C LEU A 407 22.49 8.10 13.82
N PRO A 408 21.28 7.59 14.03
CA PRO A 408 20.80 6.36 13.37
C PRO A 408 20.91 6.40 11.86
N ALA A 409 20.64 7.56 11.24
CA ALA A 409 20.78 7.72 9.79
C ALA A 409 22.21 7.53 9.28
N ALA A 410 23.21 8.00 10.03
CA ALA A 410 24.61 7.81 9.69
C ALA A 410 25.07 6.36 9.87
N VAL A 411 24.56 5.67 10.88
CA VAL A 411 24.79 4.24 11.11
C VAL A 411 24.25 3.42 9.93
N GLU A 412 23.03 3.70 9.49
CA GLU A 412 22.43 2.99 8.34
C GLU A 412 23.18 3.26 7.03
N LEU A 413 23.65 4.47 6.79
CA LEU A 413 24.48 4.79 5.62
C LEU A 413 25.79 3.99 5.61
N LEU A 414 26.45 3.86 6.74
CA LEU A 414 27.68 3.03 6.84
C LEU A 414 27.37 1.54 6.62
N LEU A 415 26.26 1.03 7.11
CA LEU A 415 25.85 -0.36 6.90
C LEU A 415 25.48 -0.64 5.43
N ILE A 416 24.95 0.34 4.71
CA ILE A 416 24.72 0.24 3.25
C ILE A 416 26.06 0.15 2.51
N GLU A 417 27.07 0.89 2.95
CA GLU A 417 28.40 0.87 2.34
C GLU A 417 29.23 -0.37 2.70
N ALA A 418 28.79 -1.19 3.65
CA ALA A 418 29.53 -2.35 4.16
C ALA A 418 29.83 -3.39 3.06
N ASP A 419 28.91 -3.61 2.13
CA ASP A 419 29.04 -4.51 0.98
C ASP A 419 29.37 -3.76 -0.33
N GLY A 420 29.72 -2.50 -0.23
CA GLY A 420 30.11 -1.67 -1.38
C GLY A 420 31.52 -1.96 -1.86
N HIS A 421 31.74 -1.88 -3.18
CA HIS A 421 33.06 -2.11 -3.81
C HIS A 421 33.61 -0.85 -4.52
N GLY A 422 32.95 0.31 -4.39
CA GLY A 422 33.42 1.56 -4.98
C GLY A 422 34.72 2.05 -4.33
N GLU A 423 35.56 2.74 -5.10
CA GLU A 423 36.77 3.39 -4.55
C GLU A 423 36.34 4.47 -3.54
N THR A 424 37.00 4.47 -2.38
CA THR A 424 36.76 5.44 -1.31
C THR A 424 38.04 5.66 -0.51
N ALA A 425 38.25 6.88 -0.05
CA ALA A 425 39.29 7.23 0.90
C ALA A 425 38.74 7.40 2.33
N ASP A 426 37.45 7.21 2.54
CA ASP A 426 36.82 7.32 3.86
C ASP A 426 37.23 6.16 4.76
N ALA A 427 37.91 6.48 5.86
CA ALA A 427 38.43 5.49 6.80
C ALA A 427 37.32 4.67 7.47
N ASN A 428 36.15 5.27 7.73
CA ASN A 428 35.01 4.59 8.33
C ASN A 428 34.38 3.57 7.37
N ILE A 429 34.25 3.96 6.09
CA ILE A 429 33.75 3.05 5.05
C ILE A 429 34.72 1.88 4.87
N LEU A 430 36.02 2.13 4.81
CA LEU A 430 37.04 1.08 4.69
C LEU A 430 37.01 0.13 5.90
N ALA A 431 36.85 0.65 7.12
CA ALA A 431 36.76 -0.15 8.32
C ALA A 431 35.50 -1.04 8.36
N VAL A 432 34.37 -0.47 7.95
CA VAL A 432 33.09 -1.18 7.86
C VAL A 432 33.15 -2.30 6.81
N ARG A 433 33.71 -2.05 5.64
CA ARG A 433 33.90 -3.08 4.58
C ARG A 433 34.81 -4.20 5.05
N LYS A 434 35.92 -3.87 5.70
CA LYS A 434 36.82 -4.88 6.26
C LYS A 434 36.10 -5.79 7.29
N ARG A 435 35.36 -5.19 8.22
CA ARG A 435 34.61 -5.95 9.22
C ARG A 435 33.53 -6.80 8.58
N PHE A 436 32.81 -6.29 7.61
CA PHE A 436 31.83 -7.03 6.84
C PHE A 436 32.46 -8.23 6.13
N ASP A 437 33.57 -8.05 5.43
CA ASP A 437 34.27 -9.13 4.73
C ASP A 437 34.73 -10.25 5.68
N GLU A 438 35.22 -9.89 6.88
CA GLU A 438 35.60 -10.85 7.92
C GLU A 438 34.40 -11.70 8.36
N LEU A 439 33.27 -11.06 8.64
CA LEU A 439 32.05 -11.72 9.07
C LEU A 439 31.39 -12.52 7.94
N TYR A 440 31.38 -11.96 6.75
CA TYR A 440 30.85 -12.63 5.56
C TYR A 440 31.63 -13.92 5.24
N ALA A 441 32.95 -13.85 5.32
CA ALA A 441 33.82 -15.02 5.14
C ALA A 441 33.57 -16.13 6.20
N GLN A 442 33.10 -15.77 7.40
CA GLN A 442 32.69 -16.73 8.42
C GLN A 442 31.31 -17.34 8.13
N TYR A 443 30.34 -16.53 7.74
CA TYR A 443 28.95 -16.97 7.58
C TYR A 443 28.70 -17.67 6.24
N LYS A 444 29.39 -17.28 5.16
CA LYS A 444 29.16 -17.83 3.83
C LYS A 444 29.33 -19.36 3.76
N PRO A 445 30.44 -19.96 4.26
CA PRO A 445 30.57 -21.42 4.24
C PRO A 445 29.50 -22.14 5.04
N LEU A 446 29.04 -21.52 6.16
CA LEU A 446 27.99 -22.09 7.00
C LEU A 446 26.66 -22.11 6.30
N THR A 447 26.28 -20.99 5.67
CA THR A 447 25.04 -20.89 4.91
C THR A 447 25.04 -21.76 3.65
N GLU A 448 26.18 -21.89 2.97
CA GLU A 448 26.32 -22.79 1.81
C GLU A 448 26.18 -24.26 2.20
N ALA A 449 26.80 -24.68 3.30
CA ALA A 449 26.67 -26.06 3.82
C ALA A 449 25.22 -26.35 4.24
N GLU A 450 24.59 -25.41 4.94
CA GLU A 450 23.17 -25.52 5.34
C GLU A 450 22.24 -25.53 4.11
N ALA A 451 22.56 -24.76 3.07
CA ALA A 451 21.81 -24.76 1.82
C ALA A 451 21.80 -26.13 1.13
N GLU A 452 22.93 -26.84 1.15
CA GLU A 452 23.00 -28.23 0.61
C GLU A 452 22.12 -29.18 1.43
N GLU A 453 22.14 -29.08 2.77
CA GLU A 453 21.25 -29.87 3.62
C GLU A 453 19.77 -29.57 3.34
N VAL A 454 19.42 -28.30 3.16
CA VAL A 454 18.04 -27.86 2.82
C VAL A 454 17.63 -28.39 1.46
N ARG A 455 18.51 -28.34 0.45
CA ARG A 455 18.23 -28.93 -0.87
C ARG A 455 18.01 -30.43 -0.80
N ALA A 456 18.82 -31.15 -0.01
CA ALA A 456 18.67 -32.57 0.21
C ALA A 456 17.33 -32.90 0.92
N ALA A 457 16.85 -32.05 1.80
CA ALA A 457 15.54 -32.14 2.46
C ALA A 457 14.33 -31.81 1.56
N GLY A 458 14.57 -31.32 0.34
CA GLY A 458 13.53 -30.98 -0.63
C GLY A 458 13.39 -29.49 -0.93
N GLY A 459 14.29 -28.63 -0.42
CA GLY A 459 14.24 -27.18 -0.61
C GLY A 459 13.18 -26.50 0.22
N LEU A 460 12.78 -25.29 -0.17
CA LEU A 460 11.71 -24.54 0.50
C LEU A 460 10.34 -25.13 0.14
N PHE A 461 9.57 -25.54 1.15
CA PHE A 461 8.19 -26.00 0.98
C PHE A 461 7.24 -24.83 1.12
N ILE A 462 6.39 -24.60 0.12
CA ILE A 462 5.44 -23.48 0.08
C ILE A 462 4.01 -24.02 0.18
N ILE A 463 3.23 -23.46 1.10
CA ILE A 463 1.80 -23.71 1.27
C ILE A 463 1.06 -22.40 1.00
N GLY A 464 0.18 -22.39 0.00
CA GLY A 464 -0.60 -21.23 -0.42
C GLY A 464 -2.11 -21.40 -0.21
#